data_aade6b9c14b7726f15391f287323dcd5
#
_entry.id   aade6b9c14b7726f15391f287323dcd5
#
_cell.length_a   1.000
_cell.length_b   1.000
_cell.length_c   1.000
_cell.angle_alpha   90.00
_cell.angle_beta   90.00
_cell.angle_gamma   90.00
#
_symmetry.space_group_name_H-M   'P 1'
#
loop_
_entity.id
_entity.type
_entity.pdbx_description
1 polymer ?
#
loop_
_entity_poly.entity_id
_entity_poly.type
_entity_poly.pdbx_seq_one_letter_code
_entity_poly.pdbx_strand_id
1 'polypeptide(L)'
;MGTELTRRSFLTGLGVAGIAAAGAGLAGCAPAANDSAAATGNGGKAAGANGAAANDTEFIAASYVNPQDTDYRQNTTDFSTLFSPIKIGSIESSHRMIKSAAGSATYLAGLTEEFFQYYVNMAKGGVEFIWVEGELGSLIAGDEAAPDAADFCKRLVDECAQYGTSLGLQWAYMGGDVAELSVDDIVKIEDVGVSLAQTIQGMGFKALEINAAGFNIGEHFLSRFHNTRTDQYGIGSLEDRARFVTECIAKIKAACGDDFVVQMLIDCVEENDNLTNNATLMDLDNTLTAPSNLVITVEEGIEFAKLFEAAGCDSMHLRLGPLGNHPCQFASDLYFILNGIEGATGYGTQWDFSRHFQGQLDGSHSGAGMLIDVVARYKEAVKIPCGTVTYMDPAHAPDFFEQALADGKVDFFLMNRPITVDSEYVNKLRERRADEIAPCTRCLHCHIGSNQLNRMMGYCRVNALTQRVMTEQGPATYELEPASSPKKVMVVGGGP
;
A
#
# COMPACT_ATOMS: atom_id res chain seq x y z
N MET A 1 1.22 34.49 17.40
CA MET A 1 1.57 33.59 18.51
C MET A 1 2.00 32.30 17.82
N GLY A 2 3.30 32.09 17.70
CA GLY A 2 3.82 30.86 17.10
C GLY A 2 3.45 29.69 17.99
N THR A 3 2.72 28.76 17.44
CA THR A 3 2.49 27.45 18.05
C THR A 3 3.83 26.71 18.04
N GLU A 4 4.47 26.57 19.20
CA GLU A 4 5.59 25.63 19.33
C GLU A 4 5.10 24.25 18.89
N LEU A 5 5.67 23.76 17.80
CA LEU A 5 5.56 22.34 17.43
C LEU A 5 6.26 21.53 18.53
N THR A 6 5.50 21.15 19.53
CA THR A 6 6.01 20.26 20.58
C THR A 6 6.16 18.86 20.00
N ARG A 7 7.14 18.09 20.48
CA ARG A 7 7.28 16.65 20.19
C ARG A 7 5.97 15.88 20.38
N ARG A 8 5.08 16.36 21.21
CA ARG A 8 3.73 15.82 21.44
C ARG A 8 2.84 15.97 20.21
N SER A 9 2.97 17.06 19.43
CA SER A 9 2.27 17.23 18.14
C SER A 9 2.80 16.27 17.08
N PHE A 10 4.08 15.92 17.15
CA PHE A 10 4.73 14.95 16.28
C PHE A 10 4.20 13.52 16.52
N LEU A 11 4.10 13.10 17.77
CA LEU A 11 3.66 11.74 18.14
C LEU A 11 2.15 11.56 18.04
N THR A 12 1.37 12.61 18.32
CA THR A 12 -0.09 12.60 18.11
C THR A 12 -0.44 12.53 16.62
N GLY A 13 0.39 13.09 15.74
CA GLY A 13 0.25 12.97 14.29
C GLY A 13 0.44 11.54 13.79
N LEU A 14 1.37 10.78 14.36
CA LEU A 14 1.67 9.41 13.92
C LEU A 14 0.69 8.35 14.44
N GLY A 15 0.21 8.48 15.67
CA GLY A 15 -0.63 7.46 16.30
C GLY A 15 -2.13 7.74 16.27
N VAL A 16 -2.54 8.99 16.32
CA VAL A 16 -3.95 9.40 16.48
C VAL A 16 -4.55 9.96 15.18
N ALA A 17 -3.75 10.50 14.26
CA ALA A 17 -4.29 11.01 13.00
C ALA A 17 -4.79 9.89 12.07
N GLY A 18 -4.22 8.69 12.11
CA GLY A 18 -4.79 7.51 11.43
C GLY A 18 -6.17 7.13 11.99
N ILE A 19 -6.41 7.42 13.28
CA ILE A 19 -7.70 7.18 13.97
C ILE A 19 -8.56 8.44 13.96
N ALA A 20 -8.00 9.65 14.05
CA ALA A 20 -8.73 10.91 14.12
C ALA A 20 -9.18 11.43 12.75
N ALA A 21 -8.46 11.18 11.66
CA ALA A 21 -8.96 11.47 10.32
C ALA A 21 -10.15 10.56 9.96
N ALA A 22 -10.20 9.33 10.50
CA ALA A 22 -11.39 8.50 10.45
C ALA A 22 -12.49 8.94 11.45
N GLY A 23 -12.15 9.68 12.52
CA GLY A 23 -13.06 10.08 13.58
C GLY A 23 -13.68 11.47 13.43
N ALA A 24 -13.05 12.42 12.76
CA ALA A 24 -13.55 13.79 12.62
C ALA A 24 -14.69 13.92 11.57
N GLY A 25 -14.90 12.92 10.72
CA GLY A 25 -16.05 12.82 9.81
C GLY A 25 -17.34 12.25 10.44
N LEU A 26 -17.33 11.86 11.72
CA LEU A 26 -18.38 11.06 12.34
C LEU A 26 -19.36 11.82 13.25
N ALA A 27 -19.33 13.15 13.30
CA ALA A 27 -20.26 13.92 14.10
C ALA A 27 -21.48 14.39 13.29
N GLY A 28 -22.23 13.50 12.69
CA GLY A 28 -23.44 13.94 12.06
C GLY A 28 -24.23 12.93 11.23
N CYS A 29 -24.60 11.79 11.77
CA CYS A 29 -25.78 11.04 11.32
C CYS A 29 -26.09 9.94 12.32
N ALA A 30 -27.06 10.20 13.21
CA ALA A 30 -27.73 9.15 13.96
C ALA A 30 -28.63 8.35 13.01
N PRO A 31 -28.71 7.03 13.13
CA PRO A 31 -29.60 6.24 12.28
C PRO A 31 -31.05 6.48 12.68
N ALA A 32 -31.84 6.91 11.70
CA ALA A 32 -33.32 6.87 11.84
C ALA A 32 -33.78 5.42 11.85
N ALA A 33 -34.63 5.10 12.78
CA ALA A 33 -35.29 3.80 12.89
C ALA A 33 -36.07 3.50 11.60
N ASN A 34 -35.81 2.35 10.99
CA ASN A 34 -36.64 1.83 9.90
C ASN A 34 -37.91 1.16 10.45
N ASP A 35 -39.00 1.85 10.31
CA ASP A 35 -40.34 1.22 10.34
C ASP A 35 -40.59 0.56 8.98
N SER A 36 -40.73 -0.74 9.01
CA SER A 36 -41.15 -1.55 7.88
C SER A 36 -42.62 -1.31 7.55
N ALA A 37 -42.90 -0.68 6.42
CA ALA A 37 -44.20 -0.73 5.79
C ALA A 37 -44.09 -1.18 4.35
N ALA A 38 -44.70 -2.30 4.06
CA ALA A 38 -44.83 -2.83 2.72
C ALA A 38 -45.66 -1.87 1.84
N ALA A 39 -45.19 -1.52 0.67
CA ALA A 39 -45.98 -0.87 -0.37
C ALA A 39 -45.83 -1.64 -1.68
N THR A 40 -46.95 -2.15 -2.10
CA THR A 40 -47.26 -2.76 -3.39
C THR A 40 -47.09 -1.77 -4.56
N GLY A 41 -46.69 -2.32 -5.67
CA GLY A 41 -46.32 -1.77 -6.97
C GLY A 41 -47.09 -0.58 -7.51
N ASN A 42 -46.38 0.16 -8.33
CA ASN A 42 -46.88 0.54 -9.65
C ASN A 42 -45.74 1.02 -10.53
N GLY A 43 -45.76 0.55 -11.77
CA GLY A 43 -44.76 0.87 -12.76
C GLY A 43 -44.78 2.34 -13.17
N GLY A 44 -43.63 2.97 -13.14
CA GLY A 44 -43.35 4.26 -13.75
C GLY A 44 -42.17 4.10 -14.68
N LYS A 45 -42.42 4.17 -16.00
CA LYS A 45 -41.38 4.27 -17.01
C LYS A 45 -40.57 5.52 -16.76
N ALA A 46 -39.33 5.35 -16.36
CA ALA A 46 -38.33 6.39 -16.51
C ALA A 46 -37.87 6.44 -17.98
N ALA A 47 -38.05 7.57 -18.59
CA ALA A 47 -37.65 7.82 -19.97
C ALA A 47 -36.17 8.22 -19.98
N GLY A 48 -35.40 7.52 -20.81
CA GLY A 48 -34.31 8.12 -21.58
C GLY A 48 -33.00 8.40 -20.87
N ALA A 49 -32.18 7.39 -20.71
CA ALA A 49 -30.74 7.53 -20.91
C ALA A 49 -30.36 6.57 -22.04
N ASN A 50 -30.44 7.08 -23.26
CA ASN A 50 -29.94 6.38 -24.42
C ASN A 50 -28.43 6.67 -24.52
N GLY A 51 -27.60 5.66 -24.52
CA GLY A 51 -26.35 5.69 -25.22
C GLY A 51 -25.16 4.91 -24.66
N ALA A 52 -25.17 4.47 -23.43
CA ALA A 52 -24.00 3.75 -22.87
C ALA A 52 -24.21 2.24 -22.68
N ALA A 53 -25.44 1.79 -22.53
CA ALA A 53 -25.72 0.42 -22.07
C ALA A 53 -25.48 -0.70 -23.11
N ALA A 54 -25.26 -0.40 -24.37
CA ALA A 54 -25.05 -1.43 -25.40
C ALA A 54 -23.60 -1.89 -25.53
N ASN A 55 -22.64 -1.08 -25.09
CA ASN A 55 -21.22 -1.42 -25.18
C ASN A 55 -20.71 -2.14 -23.95
N ASP A 56 -21.29 -1.88 -22.78
CA ASP A 56 -20.81 -2.45 -21.51
C ASP A 56 -21.04 -3.96 -21.41
N THR A 57 -22.14 -4.46 -21.97
CA THR A 57 -22.43 -5.89 -21.92
C THR A 57 -21.53 -6.73 -22.85
N GLU A 58 -21.12 -6.16 -23.96
CA GLU A 58 -20.21 -6.84 -24.91
C GLU A 58 -18.77 -6.84 -24.38
N PHE A 59 -18.38 -5.75 -23.73
CA PHE A 59 -17.08 -5.62 -23.08
C PHE A 59 -16.94 -6.54 -21.85
N ILE A 60 -17.94 -6.56 -20.97
CA ILE A 60 -17.99 -7.47 -19.82
C ILE A 60 -17.94 -8.94 -20.28
N ALA A 61 -18.67 -9.29 -21.32
CA ALA A 61 -18.68 -10.65 -21.85
C ALA A 61 -17.34 -11.05 -22.50
N ALA A 62 -16.67 -10.11 -23.18
CA ALA A 62 -15.38 -10.37 -23.82
C ALA A 62 -14.25 -10.55 -22.80
N SER A 63 -14.27 -9.77 -21.71
CA SER A 63 -13.28 -9.88 -20.63
C SER A 63 -13.48 -11.11 -19.75
N TYR A 64 -14.71 -11.54 -19.63
CA TYR A 64 -15.07 -12.71 -18.85
C TYR A 64 -14.59 -14.03 -19.46
N VAL A 65 -14.30 -14.05 -20.75
CA VAL A 65 -14.03 -15.27 -21.51
C VAL A 65 -12.55 -15.58 -21.62
N ASN A 66 -11.64 -14.91 -20.93
CA ASN A 66 -10.26 -15.39 -20.92
C ASN A 66 -10.02 -16.30 -19.69
N PRO A 67 -10.19 -17.64 -19.85
CA PRO A 67 -9.93 -18.59 -18.76
C PRO A 67 -8.49 -18.52 -18.27
N GLN A 68 -7.57 -18.01 -19.08
CA GLN A 68 -6.16 -17.89 -18.74
C GLN A 68 -5.93 -16.80 -17.69
N ASP A 69 -6.73 -15.75 -17.67
CA ASP A 69 -6.67 -14.73 -16.64
C ASP A 69 -7.25 -15.22 -15.30
N THR A 70 -8.04 -16.27 -15.33
CA THR A 70 -8.67 -16.87 -14.14
C THR A 70 -8.05 -18.23 -13.77
N ASP A 71 -7.27 -18.82 -14.65
CA ASP A 71 -6.59 -20.09 -14.39
C ASP A 71 -5.24 -19.89 -13.70
N TYR A 72 -5.32 -19.11 -12.64
CA TYR A 72 -4.19 -18.82 -11.77
C TYR A 72 -3.92 -20.00 -10.81
N ARG A 73 -2.77 -19.96 -10.13
CA ARG A 73 -2.30 -20.99 -9.20
C ARG A 73 -1.96 -22.29 -9.84
N GLN A 74 -1.66 -22.26 -11.12
CA GLN A 74 -1.04 -23.38 -11.80
C GLN A 74 0.48 -23.34 -11.66
N ASN A 75 1.08 -24.52 -11.63
CA ASN A 75 2.52 -24.70 -11.49
C ASN A 75 3.21 -24.83 -12.85
N THR A 76 2.66 -24.22 -13.90
CA THR A 76 3.12 -24.37 -15.29
C THR A 76 4.02 -23.24 -15.75
N THR A 77 3.88 -22.03 -15.20
CA THR A 77 4.73 -20.90 -15.56
C THR A 77 6.15 -21.10 -15.07
N ASP A 78 7.12 -20.85 -15.95
CA ASP A 78 8.51 -20.79 -15.56
C ASP A 78 8.85 -19.37 -15.07
N PHE A 79 8.95 -19.20 -13.77
CA PHE A 79 9.27 -17.95 -13.12
C PHE A 79 10.78 -17.62 -13.13
N SER A 80 11.44 -17.83 -14.27
CA SER A 80 12.90 -17.62 -14.38
C SER A 80 13.33 -16.17 -14.16
N THR A 81 12.50 -15.19 -14.54
CA THR A 81 12.77 -13.77 -14.31
C THR A 81 12.37 -13.37 -12.90
N LEU A 82 11.22 -13.81 -12.42
CA LEU A 82 10.77 -13.53 -11.06
C LEU A 82 11.77 -14.01 -9.99
N PHE A 83 12.36 -15.18 -10.20
CA PHE A 83 13.40 -15.76 -9.35
C PHE A 83 14.81 -15.47 -9.88
N SER A 84 15.02 -14.35 -10.55
CA SER A 84 16.34 -13.83 -10.88
C SER A 84 16.79 -12.78 -9.89
N PRO A 85 18.11 -12.66 -9.62
CA PRO A 85 18.61 -11.69 -8.65
C PRO A 85 18.27 -10.26 -9.02
N ILE A 86 18.09 -9.43 -7.97
CA ILE A 86 17.98 -7.98 -8.09
C ILE A 86 18.84 -7.32 -7.02
N LYS A 87 19.37 -6.15 -7.34
CA LYS A 87 20.09 -5.29 -6.42
C LYS A 87 19.39 -3.95 -6.28
N ILE A 88 19.12 -3.54 -5.03
CA ILE A 88 18.55 -2.24 -4.67
C ILE A 88 19.53 -1.55 -3.72
N GLY A 89 20.26 -0.57 -4.22
CA GLY A 89 21.39 0.01 -3.49
C GLY A 89 22.40 -1.05 -3.07
N SER A 90 22.59 -1.25 -1.76
CA SER A 90 23.47 -2.28 -1.18
C SER A 90 22.77 -3.62 -0.91
N ILE A 91 21.43 -3.68 -1.02
CA ILE A 91 20.64 -4.87 -0.72
C ILE A 91 20.51 -5.74 -1.97
N GLU A 92 20.80 -7.03 -1.83
CA GLU A 92 20.62 -8.04 -2.88
C GLU A 92 19.53 -9.01 -2.48
N SER A 93 18.70 -9.40 -3.44
CA SER A 93 17.67 -10.45 -3.30
C SER A 93 17.77 -11.42 -4.45
N SER A 94 17.55 -12.71 -4.20
CA SER A 94 17.57 -13.77 -5.22
C SER A 94 16.30 -13.80 -6.07
N HIS A 95 15.32 -12.99 -5.73
CA HIS A 95 14.04 -12.89 -6.42
C HIS A 95 13.51 -11.44 -6.38
N ARG A 96 12.46 -11.17 -7.17
CA ARG A 96 11.91 -9.82 -7.38
C ARG A 96 10.63 -9.53 -6.61
N MET A 97 10.34 -10.31 -5.56
CA MET A 97 9.20 -10.13 -4.68
C MET A 97 9.64 -9.53 -3.34
N ILE A 98 9.22 -8.31 -3.05
CA ILE A 98 9.60 -7.55 -1.85
C ILE A 98 8.34 -7.28 -1.04
N LYS A 99 8.38 -7.49 0.29
CA LYS A 99 7.27 -7.11 1.15
C LYS A 99 7.22 -5.59 1.29
N SER A 100 6.14 -4.97 0.83
CA SER A 100 5.93 -3.53 1.04
C SER A 100 5.51 -3.21 2.47
N ALA A 101 5.85 -2.04 2.94
CA ALA A 101 5.32 -1.50 4.18
C ALA A 101 3.79 -1.37 4.09
N ALA A 102 3.11 -1.76 5.14
CA ALA A 102 1.68 -1.51 5.34
C ALA A 102 1.32 -1.82 6.79
N GLY A 103 0.53 -0.97 7.40
CA GLY A 103 0.07 -1.15 8.77
C GLY A 103 -0.59 -2.52 8.98
N SER A 104 0.00 -3.31 9.84
CA SER A 104 -0.51 -4.65 10.21
C SER A 104 -1.57 -4.56 11.31
N ALA A 105 -1.72 -3.40 11.93
CA ALA A 105 -2.47 -3.14 13.15
C ALA A 105 -1.92 -3.86 14.41
N THR A 106 -0.95 -4.75 14.28
CA THR A 106 -0.35 -5.44 15.45
C THR A 106 0.44 -4.47 16.32
N TYR A 107 0.99 -3.40 15.75
CA TYR A 107 1.67 -2.33 16.46
C TYR A 107 0.80 -1.64 17.52
N LEU A 108 -0.53 -1.66 17.39
CA LEU A 108 -1.45 -1.06 18.37
C LEU A 108 -1.36 -1.72 19.76
N ALA A 109 -0.88 -2.95 19.83
CA ALA A 109 -0.56 -3.63 21.07
C ALA A 109 0.88 -3.39 21.55
N GLY A 110 1.66 -2.57 20.84
CA GLY A 110 3.07 -2.30 21.12
C GLY A 110 4.02 -3.32 20.50
N LEU A 111 5.24 -3.39 21.01
CA LEU A 111 6.30 -4.30 20.55
C LEU A 111 6.08 -5.72 21.09
N THR A 112 5.08 -6.40 20.57
CA THR A 112 4.64 -7.72 21.01
C THR A 112 5.32 -8.86 20.27
N GLU A 113 5.24 -10.08 20.81
CA GLU A 113 5.69 -11.28 20.12
C GLU A 113 4.87 -11.53 18.84
N GLU A 114 3.58 -11.16 18.80
CA GLU A 114 2.78 -11.22 17.57
C GLU A 114 3.35 -10.33 16.47
N PHE A 115 3.75 -9.08 16.81
CA PHE A 115 4.41 -8.18 15.87
C PHE A 115 5.75 -8.75 15.38
N PHE A 116 6.53 -9.31 16.27
CA PHE A 116 7.79 -9.97 15.95
C PHE A 116 7.59 -11.16 15.00
N GLN A 117 6.71 -12.09 15.34
CA GLN A 117 6.45 -13.30 14.56
C GLN A 117 5.83 -12.98 13.20
N TYR A 118 5.07 -11.91 13.07
CA TYR A 118 4.51 -11.47 11.79
C TYR A 118 5.59 -11.29 10.72
N TYR A 119 6.68 -10.61 11.06
CA TYR A 119 7.79 -10.40 10.13
C TYR A 119 8.73 -11.60 10.01
N VAL A 120 9.02 -12.27 11.13
CA VAL A 120 9.87 -13.46 11.12
C VAL A 120 9.27 -14.58 10.28
N ASN A 121 7.96 -14.77 10.31
CA ASN A 121 7.31 -15.79 9.48
C ASN A 121 7.40 -15.47 7.99
N MET A 122 7.37 -14.21 7.57
CA MET A 122 7.61 -13.82 6.19
C MET A 122 9.05 -14.09 5.75
N ALA A 123 10.03 -13.84 6.65
CA ALA A 123 11.42 -14.18 6.40
C ALA A 123 11.61 -15.70 6.24
N LYS A 124 11.04 -16.51 7.14
CA LYS A 124 11.00 -17.98 7.02
C LYS A 124 10.33 -18.42 5.73
N GLY A 125 9.32 -17.70 5.27
CA GLY A 125 8.59 -17.93 4.03
C GLY A 125 9.34 -17.54 2.76
N GLY A 126 10.57 -17.07 2.88
CA GLY A 126 11.49 -16.81 1.78
C GLY A 126 11.51 -15.37 1.28
N VAL A 127 10.89 -14.43 1.98
CA VAL A 127 10.99 -13.00 1.63
C VAL A 127 12.35 -12.45 2.06
N GLU A 128 13.16 -12.01 1.12
CA GLU A 128 14.54 -11.58 1.36
C GLU A 128 14.70 -10.08 1.60
N PHE A 129 13.67 -9.29 1.31
CA PHE A 129 13.63 -7.87 1.66
C PHE A 129 12.23 -7.49 2.13
N ILE A 130 12.16 -6.93 3.34
CA ILE A 130 10.91 -6.53 4.00
C ILE A 130 10.99 -5.06 4.40
N TRP A 131 10.03 -4.27 3.93
CA TRP A 131 9.73 -2.96 4.47
C TRP A 131 8.79 -3.11 5.66
N VAL A 132 9.27 -2.75 6.84
CA VAL A 132 8.49 -2.71 8.08
C VAL A 132 7.61 -1.46 8.08
N GLU A 133 6.41 -1.59 8.64
CA GLU A 133 5.43 -0.52 8.73
C GLU A 133 5.96 0.72 9.46
N GLY A 134 5.54 1.90 8.97
CA GLY A 134 6.04 3.20 9.46
C GLY A 134 5.67 3.50 10.90
N GLU A 135 4.62 2.88 11.41
CA GLU A 135 4.15 2.99 12.77
C GLU A 135 5.19 2.51 13.79
N LEU A 136 6.08 1.58 13.40
CA LEU A 136 7.22 1.20 14.24
C LEU A 136 8.10 2.40 14.58
N GLY A 137 8.24 3.35 13.66
CA GLY A 137 9.03 4.58 13.88
C GLY A 137 8.59 5.35 15.12
N SER A 138 7.27 5.41 15.41
CA SER A 138 6.75 6.07 16.62
C SER A 138 7.04 5.31 17.91
N LEU A 139 7.25 4.00 17.84
CA LEU A 139 7.56 3.15 18.99
C LEU A 139 9.06 3.14 19.32
N ILE A 140 9.93 3.53 18.39
CA ILE A 140 11.38 3.46 18.55
C ILE A 140 12.06 4.83 18.62
N ALA A 141 11.38 5.90 18.25
CA ALA A 141 11.93 7.26 18.23
C ALA A 141 11.03 8.24 18.97
N GLY A 142 11.63 9.26 19.61
CA GLY A 142 10.92 10.31 20.32
C GLY A 142 10.82 10.08 21.82
N ASP A 143 10.05 10.95 22.50
CA ASP A 143 9.96 10.97 23.96
C ASP A 143 9.12 9.83 24.56
N GLU A 144 8.34 9.14 23.73
CA GLU A 144 7.46 8.04 24.11
C GLU A 144 7.96 6.69 23.54
N ALA A 145 9.23 6.64 23.12
CA ALA A 145 9.83 5.39 22.65
C ALA A 145 9.75 4.31 23.72
N ALA A 146 9.39 3.09 23.32
CA ALA A 146 9.36 1.96 24.24
C ALA A 146 10.76 1.70 24.80
N PRO A 147 10.91 1.47 26.11
CA PRO A 147 12.23 1.30 26.74
C PRO A 147 13.07 0.16 26.16
N ASP A 148 12.41 -0.88 25.63
CA ASP A 148 13.01 -2.07 25.04
C ASP A 148 13.05 -2.04 23.51
N ALA A 149 12.69 -0.92 22.90
CA ALA A 149 12.55 -0.80 21.43
C ALA A 149 13.84 -1.17 20.68
N ALA A 150 14.99 -0.71 21.18
CA ALA A 150 16.27 -1.00 20.55
C ALA A 150 16.60 -2.51 20.57
N ASP A 151 16.41 -3.16 21.71
CA ASP A 151 16.64 -4.59 21.86
C ASP A 151 15.66 -5.42 21.03
N PHE A 152 14.37 -5.00 21.00
CA PHE A 152 13.35 -5.63 20.17
C PHE A 152 13.69 -5.55 18.69
N CYS A 153 14.03 -4.37 18.19
CA CYS A 153 14.37 -4.17 16.79
C CYS A 153 15.63 -4.92 16.39
N LYS A 154 16.66 -4.90 17.27
CA LYS A 154 17.87 -5.66 17.02
C LYS A 154 17.58 -7.17 16.96
N ARG A 155 16.79 -7.71 17.88
CA ARG A 155 16.36 -9.11 17.85
C ARG A 155 15.60 -9.44 16.56
N LEU A 156 14.71 -8.54 16.10
CA LEU A 156 13.96 -8.73 14.87
C LEU A 156 14.89 -8.78 13.65
N VAL A 157 15.85 -7.85 13.57
CA VAL A 157 16.84 -7.82 12.48
C VAL A 157 17.70 -9.09 12.51
N ASP A 158 18.24 -9.46 13.67
CA ASP A 158 19.10 -10.62 13.82
C ASP A 158 18.37 -11.94 13.46
N GLU A 159 17.09 -12.07 13.84
CA GLU A 159 16.29 -13.26 13.52
C GLU A 159 15.97 -13.32 12.02
N CYS A 160 15.51 -12.21 11.42
CA CYS A 160 15.22 -12.18 9.98
C CYS A 160 16.48 -12.44 9.14
N ALA A 161 17.63 -11.95 9.57
CA ALA A 161 18.91 -12.16 8.89
C ALA A 161 19.32 -13.64 8.81
N GLN A 162 18.88 -14.51 9.75
CA GLN A 162 19.13 -15.95 9.70
C GLN A 162 18.51 -16.62 8.48
N TYR A 163 17.47 -16.00 7.90
CA TYR A 163 16.79 -16.46 6.70
C TYR A 163 17.21 -15.69 5.44
N GLY A 164 18.27 -14.86 5.55
CA GLY A 164 18.76 -14.04 4.44
C GLY A 164 17.94 -12.77 4.19
N THR A 165 17.08 -12.37 5.12
CA THR A 165 16.17 -11.23 4.97
C THR A 165 16.81 -9.95 5.49
N SER A 166 16.83 -8.91 4.65
CA SER A 166 17.13 -7.53 5.03
C SER A 166 15.88 -6.78 5.42
N LEU A 167 15.97 -5.91 6.43
CA LEU A 167 14.86 -5.06 6.85
C LEU A 167 15.10 -3.60 6.50
N GLY A 168 14.07 -2.94 5.98
CA GLY A 168 13.94 -1.49 5.87
C GLY A 168 12.75 -1.01 6.69
N LEU A 169 12.75 0.27 7.06
CA LEU A 169 11.62 0.92 7.74
C LEU A 169 11.02 1.97 6.83
N GLN A 170 9.69 2.08 6.79
CA GLN A 170 9.03 3.20 6.15
C GLN A 170 8.98 4.39 7.10
N TRP A 171 9.36 5.56 6.63
CA TRP A 171 9.13 6.83 7.31
C TRP A 171 7.89 7.50 6.72
N ALA A 172 6.82 7.51 7.50
CA ALA A 172 5.58 8.19 7.20
C ALA A 172 5.42 9.38 8.15
N TYR A 173 5.35 10.58 7.62
CA TYR A 173 5.07 11.79 8.39
C TYR A 173 3.72 12.35 7.95
N MET A 174 2.72 12.11 8.78
CA MET A 174 1.35 12.57 8.52
C MET A 174 1.09 13.86 9.29
N GLY A 175 0.48 14.84 8.61
CA GLY A 175 -0.06 16.04 9.26
C GLY A 175 0.63 17.34 8.89
N GLY A 176 -0.08 18.43 9.22
CA GLY A 176 0.31 19.81 8.96
C GLY A 176 -0.11 20.32 7.57
N ASP A 177 -0.60 21.54 7.54
CA ASP A 177 -0.74 22.28 6.28
C ASP A 177 0.65 22.79 5.89
N VAL A 178 1.21 22.28 4.80
CA VAL A 178 2.54 22.68 4.33
C VAL A 178 2.62 24.18 4.06
N ALA A 179 1.50 24.83 3.73
CA ALA A 179 1.44 26.26 3.50
C ALA A 179 1.71 27.09 4.77
N GLU A 180 1.43 26.54 5.96
CA GLU A 180 1.61 27.22 7.25
C GLU A 180 2.99 26.98 7.88
N LEU A 181 3.78 26.01 7.37
CA LEU A 181 5.10 25.69 7.93
C LEU A 181 6.10 26.82 7.65
N SER A 182 6.86 27.22 8.66
CA SER A 182 8.05 28.03 8.42
C SER A 182 9.16 27.19 7.78
N VAL A 183 10.14 27.82 7.14
CA VAL A 183 11.32 27.12 6.61
C VAL A 183 12.07 26.39 7.73
N ASP A 184 12.16 26.99 8.92
CA ASP A 184 12.80 26.35 10.08
C ASP A 184 12.04 25.08 10.53
N ASP A 185 10.71 25.05 10.42
CA ASP A 185 9.93 23.87 10.75
C ASP A 185 10.11 22.77 9.69
N ILE A 186 10.21 23.12 8.42
CA ILE A 186 10.55 22.19 7.35
C ILE A 186 11.90 21.52 7.62
N VAL A 187 12.93 22.31 7.91
CA VAL A 187 14.27 21.78 8.24
C VAL A 187 14.23 20.86 9.46
N LYS A 188 13.46 21.18 10.51
CA LYS A 188 13.30 20.28 11.67
C LYS A 188 12.66 18.94 11.29
N ILE A 189 11.69 18.95 10.37
CA ILE A 189 11.05 17.71 9.91
C ILE A 189 12.06 16.85 9.11
N GLU A 190 12.88 17.48 8.29
CA GLU A 190 13.97 16.78 7.59
C GLU A 190 14.97 16.16 8.57
N ASP A 191 15.36 16.90 9.62
CA ASP A 191 16.28 16.43 10.65
C ASP A 191 15.69 15.26 11.46
N VAL A 192 14.36 15.20 11.61
CA VAL A 192 13.67 14.03 12.21
C VAL A 192 13.86 12.80 11.33
N GLY A 193 13.70 12.93 10.00
CA GLY A 193 13.94 11.83 9.07
C GLY A 193 15.39 11.33 9.12
N VAL A 194 16.35 12.24 9.21
CA VAL A 194 17.79 11.90 9.36
C VAL A 194 18.04 11.18 10.68
N SER A 195 17.51 11.68 11.78
CA SER A 195 17.65 11.06 13.11
C SER A 195 17.06 9.66 13.16
N LEU A 196 15.89 9.46 12.55
CA LEU A 196 15.27 8.15 12.43
C LEU A 196 16.15 7.20 11.62
N ALA A 197 16.66 7.64 10.47
CA ALA A 197 17.53 6.82 9.62
C ALA A 197 18.78 6.35 10.38
N GLN A 198 19.47 7.25 11.10
CA GLN A 198 20.63 6.90 11.92
C GLN A 198 20.27 5.94 13.06
N THR A 199 19.13 6.15 13.70
CA THR A 199 18.65 5.31 14.79
C THR A 199 18.40 3.88 14.32
N ILE A 200 17.67 3.69 13.23
CA ILE A 200 17.37 2.36 12.69
C ILE A 200 18.62 1.69 12.09
N GLN A 201 19.51 2.46 11.47
CA GLN A 201 20.81 1.95 11.01
C GLN A 201 21.61 1.38 12.18
N GLY A 202 21.65 2.08 13.33
CA GLY A 202 22.26 1.59 14.57
C GLY A 202 21.63 0.31 15.12
N MET A 203 20.37 0.03 14.82
CA MET A 203 19.66 -1.20 15.16
C MET A 203 19.86 -2.32 14.13
N GLY A 204 20.53 -2.04 12.99
CA GLY A 204 20.84 -3.01 11.95
C GLY A 204 19.92 -3.02 10.73
N PHE A 205 18.91 -2.13 10.67
CA PHE A 205 18.14 -1.94 9.46
C PHE A 205 19.06 -1.43 8.32
N LYS A 206 18.76 -1.84 7.10
CA LYS A 206 19.58 -1.52 5.92
C LYS A 206 19.01 -0.38 5.08
N ALA A 207 17.77 0.03 5.34
CA ALA A 207 17.06 0.94 4.45
C ALA A 207 16.02 1.80 5.17
N LEU A 208 15.77 3.00 4.61
CA LEU A 208 14.62 3.83 4.93
C LEU A 208 13.82 4.11 3.65
N GLU A 209 12.51 3.88 3.69
CA GLU A 209 11.58 4.33 2.65
C GLU A 209 10.96 5.65 3.07
N ILE A 210 11.15 6.71 2.28
CA ILE A 210 10.46 7.98 2.50
C ILE A 210 9.08 7.88 1.85
N ASN A 211 8.04 7.98 2.66
CA ASN A 211 6.67 7.97 2.17
C ASN A 211 6.24 9.39 1.77
N ALA A 212 6.32 9.70 0.48
CA ALA A 212 5.80 10.93 -0.12
C ALA A 212 4.54 10.64 -0.95
N ALA A 213 3.61 9.87 -0.38
CA ALA A 213 2.38 9.45 -1.02
C ALA A 213 1.19 9.53 -0.06
N GLY A 214 -0.02 9.66 -0.57
CA GLY A 214 -1.26 9.73 0.20
C GLY A 214 -1.37 11.00 1.04
N PHE A 215 -1.46 10.84 2.37
CA PHE A 215 -1.63 11.96 3.31
C PHE A 215 -0.32 12.35 4.00
N ASN A 216 0.81 11.99 3.43
CA ASN A 216 2.12 12.31 3.99
C ASN A 216 2.60 13.68 3.54
N ILE A 217 3.41 14.31 4.38
CA ILE A 217 3.90 15.66 4.13
C ILE A 217 4.69 15.75 2.81
N GLY A 218 5.42 14.71 2.43
CA GLY A 218 6.15 14.67 1.16
C GLY A 218 5.21 14.83 -0.04
N GLU A 219 4.09 14.10 -0.04
CA GLU A 219 3.06 14.24 -1.08
C GLU A 219 2.46 15.66 -1.07
N HIS A 220 2.18 16.21 0.11
CA HIS A 220 1.65 17.57 0.24
C HIS A 220 2.59 18.62 -0.35
N PHE A 221 3.91 18.44 -0.35
CA PHE A 221 4.83 19.33 -1.05
C PHE A 221 4.81 19.10 -2.56
N LEU A 222 4.71 17.86 -3.02
CA LEU A 222 4.73 17.52 -4.45
C LEU A 222 3.44 17.93 -5.17
N SER A 223 2.29 17.78 -4.55
CA SER A 223 0.98 18.04 -5.16
C SER A 223 0.57 19.51 -5.07
N ARG A 224 0.22 20.11 -6.20
CA ARG A 224 -0.33 21.48 -6.23
C ARG A 224 -1.71 21.58 -5.58
N PHE A 225 -2.36 20.46 -5.35
CA PHE A 225 -3.64 20.43 -4.63
C PHE A 225 -3.45 20.82 -3.16
N HIS A 226 -2.35 20.41 -2.54
CA HIS A 226 -2.03 20.68 -1.13
C HIS A 226 -1.04 21.83 -0.98
N ASN A 227 -0.06 21.95 -1.88
CA ASN A 227 0.97 22.98 -1.80
C ASN A 227 0.49 24.28 -2.44
N THR A 228 0.32 25.31 -1.61
CA THR A 228 -0.02 26.67 -2.06
C THR A 228 1.09 27.68 -1.77
N ARG A 229 2.28 27.23 -1.38
CA ARG A 229 3.43 28.07 -1.04
C ARG A 229 3.98 28.79 -2.28
N THR A 230 4.61 29.93 -2.02
CA THR A 230 5.24 30.76 -3.05
C THR A 230 6.74 30.99 -2.82
N ASP A 231 7.30 30.33 -1.79
CA ASP A 231 8.73 30.34 -1.49
C ASP A 231 9.47 29.19 -2.19
N GLN A 232 10.69 28.92 -1.78
CA GLN A 232 11.56 27.89 -2.34
C GLN A 232 11.03 26.43 -2.18
N TYR A 233 9.99 26.19 -1.38
CA TYR A 233 9.30 24.91 -1.22
C TYR A 233 7.91 24.95 -1.88
N GLY A 234 7.64 25.95 -2.69
CA GLY A 234 6.32 26.24 -3.25
C GLY A 234 6.13 25.70 -4.66
N ILE A 235 5.07 26.16 -5.29
CA ILE A 235 4.62 25.66 -6.61
C ILE A 235 5.29 26.36 -7.80
N GLY A 236 6.34 27.17 -7.57
CA GLY A 236 7.02 27.93 -8.61
C GLY A 236 7.68 27.08 -9.68
N SER A 237 8.24 25.95 -9.30
CA SER A 237 8.85 24.98 -10.21
C SER A 237 8.67 23.54 -9.70
N LEU A 238 9.03 22.54 -10.51
CA LEU A 238 9.08 21.14 -10.09
C LEU A 238 10.14 20.92 -9.02
N GLU A 239 11.29 21.59 -9.15
CA GLU A 239 12.40 21.54 -8.20
C GLU A 239 11.99 22.11 -6.84
N ASP A 240 11.23 23.21 -6.81
CA ASP A 240 10.73 23.79 -5.57
C ASP A 240 9.76 22.85 -4.85
N ARG A 241 8.84 22.23 -5.60
CA ARG A 241 7.92 21.21 -5.04
C ARG A 241 8.66 19.97 -4.52
N ALA A 242 9.70 19.54 -5.21
CA ALA A 242 10.50 18.38 -4.84
C ALA A 242 11.52 18.66 -3.74
N ARG A 243 11.79 19.93 -3.40
CA ARG A 243 12.91 20.35 -2.55
C ARG A 243 12.93 19.65 -1.20
N PHE A 244 11.81 19.63 -0.48
CA PHE A 244 11.72 18.93 0.81
C PHE A 244 12.18 17.48 0.69
N VAL A 245 11.68 16.76 -0.30
CA VAL A 245 11.98 15.34 -0.50
C VAL A 245 13.43 15.14 -0.92
N THR A 246 13.94 15.95 -1.85
CA THR A 246 15.33 15.85 -2.31
C THR A 246 16.35 16.21 -1.22
N GLU A 247 16.03 17.20 -0.36
CA GLU A 247 16.84 17.54 0.80
C GLU A 247 16.84 16.42 1.85
N CYS A 248 15.68 15.77 2.12
CA CYS A 248 15.61 14.59 2.97
C CYS A 248 16.52 13.46 2.45
N ILE A 249 16.42 13.10 1.16
CA ILE A 249 17.25 12.06 0.55
C ILE A 249 18.74 12.40 0.73
N ALA A 250 19.16 13.60 0.32
CA ALA A 250 20.55 14.02 0.36
C ALA A 250 21.12 14.04 1.80
N LYS A 251 20.36 14.56 2.77
CA LYS A 251 20.74 14.59 4.18
C LYS A 251 20.86 13.19 4.77
N ILE A 252 19.93 12.28 4.46
CA ILE A 252 19.98 10.89 4.94
C ILE A 252 21.21 10.17 4.36
N LYS A 253 21.46 10.28 3.05
CA LYS A 253 22.66 9.70 2.42
C LYS A 253 23.93 10.27 3.01
N ALA A 254 24.00 11.58 3.26
CA ALA A 254 25.16 12.21 3.89
C ALA A 254 25.40 11.71 5.33
N ALA A 255 24.34 11.42 6.08
CA ALA A 255 24.41 11.02 7.48
C ALA A 255 24.64 9.51 7.68
N CYS A 256 24.09 8.66 6.80
CA CYS A 256 24.10 7.20 6.92
C CYS A 256 25.11 6.53 5.96
N GLY A 257 25.60 7.25 4.95
CA GLY A 257 26.50 6.73 3.93
C GLY A 257 25.79 6.06 2.76
N ASP A 258 26.56 5.76 1.69
CA ASP A 258 26.03 5.27 0.42
C ASP A 258 25.45 3.86 0.51
N ASP A 259 25.92 3.05 1.46
CA ASP A 259 25.42 1.69 1.69
C ASP A 259 24.04 1.64 2.36
N PHE A 260 23.59 2.74 2.96
CA PHE A 260 22.25 2.82 3.53
C PHE A 260 21.24 3.15 2.43
N VAL A 261 20.31 2.23 2.16
CA VAL A 261 19.37 2.34 1.05
C VAL A 261 18.28 3.36 1.36
N VAL A 262 18.01 4.26 0.42
CA VAL A 262 16.90 5.21 0.46
C VAL A 262 15.95 4.91 -0.69
N GLN A 263 14.74 4.48 -0.40
CA GLN A 263 13.66 4.28 -1.37
C GLN A 263 12.64 5.42 -1.29
N MET A 264 12.14 5.85 -2.45
CA MET A 264 11.05 6.81 -2.52
C MET A 264 9.73 6.14 -2.85
N LEU A 265 8.74 6.33 -1.99
CA LEU A 265 7.35 6.02 -2.29
C LEU A 265 6.64 7.30 -2.71
N ILE A 266 6.08 7.31 -3.92
CA ILE A 266 5.27 8.42 -4.45
C ILE A 266 3.95 7.92 -5.04
N ASP A 267 2.97 8.81 -5.06
CA ASP A 267 1.79 8.67 -5.89
C ASP A 267 2.18 9.06 -7.33
N CYS A 268 2.43 8.06 -8.16
CA CYS A 268 2.94 8.25 -9.52
C CYS A 268 1.89 8.80 -10.50
N VAL A 269 0.65 8.74 -10.13
CA VAL A 269 -0.51 9.40 -10.71
C VAL A 269 -1.54 9.59 -9.61
N GLU A 270 -1.99 10.82 -9.40
CA GLU A 270 -3.05 11.10 -8.46
C GLU A 270 -4.42 10.99 -9.14
N GLU A 271 -5.45 10.74 -8.33
CA GLU A 271 -6.84 10.84 -8.77
C GLU A 271 -7.11 12.25 -9.32
N ASN A 272 -8.09 12.35 -10.19
CA ASN A 272 -8.51 13.64 -10.69
C ASN A 272 -9.15 14.49 -9.56
N ASP A 273 -9.79 15.60 -9.90
CA ASP A 273 -10.27 16.62 -8.95
C ASP A 273 -11.37 16.17 -7.96
N ASN A 274 -11.66 14.88 -7.88
CA ASN A 274 -12.60 14.32 -6.88
C ASN A 274 -11.94 13.97 -5.54
N LEU A 275 -10.82 14.56 -5.19
CA LEU A 275 -10.06 14.25 -3.97
C LEU A 275 -10.82 14.55 -2.67
N THR A 276 -11.80 15.45 -2.71
CA THR A 276 -12.56 15.86 -1.52
C THR A 276 -13.80 15.01 -1.27
N ASN A 277 -14.17 14.11 -2.17
CA ASN A 277 -15.43 13.39 -2.08
C ASN A 277 -15.26 11.99 -1.47
N ASN A 278 -14.89 11.93 -0.21
CA ASN A 278 -14.75 10.67 0.53
C ASN A 278 -16.08 9.93 0.75
N ALA A 279 -17.21 10.59 0.58
CA ALA A 279 -18.53 9.96 0.76
C ALA A 279 -18.88 9.00 -0.37
N THR A 280 -18.16 9.04 -1.48
CA THR A 280 -18.51 8.38 -2.72
C THR A 280 -17.56 7.25 -3.10
N LEU A 281 -16.89 6.62 -2.15
CA LEU A 281 -16.15 5.38 -2.40
C LEU A 281 -17.01 4.29 -3.07
N MET A 282 -18.32 4.47 -3.01
CA MET A 282 -19.30 3.58 -3.63
C MET A 282 -19.79 4.10 -4.98
N ASP A 283 -19.46 5.33 -5.33
CA ASP A 283 -19.83 5.97 -6.58
C ASP A 283 -18.62 6.00 -7.50
N LEU A 284 -18.48 4.97 -8.30
CA LEU A 284 -17.30 4.75 -9.12
C LEU A 284 -17.21 5.73 -10.30
N ASP A 285 -18.33 6.29 -10.75
CA ASP A 285 -18.37 7.03 -12.01
C ASP A 285 -19.02 8.40 -11.97
N ASN A 286 -19.90 8.66 -11.01
CA ASN A 286 -20.78 9.84 -11.11
C ASN A 286 -20.16 11.13 -10.61
N THR A 287 -19.13 11.07 -9.79
CA THR A 287 -18.53 12.24 -9.14
C THR A 287 -17.21 12.67 -9.73
N LEU A 288 -16.58 11.81 -10.55
CA LEU A 288 -15.32 12.14 -11.20
C LEU A 288 -15.54 13.07 -12.39
N THR A 289 -14.74 14.10 -12.42
CA THR A 289 -14.73 15.10 -13.47
C THR A 289 -13.50 14.91 -14.40
N ALA A 290 -13.24 15.86 -15.27
CA ALA A 290 -11.99 15.86 -16.02
C ALA A 290 -10.78 15.96 -15.07
N PRO A 291 -9.62 15.41 -15.43
CA PRO A 291 -8.40 15.52 -14.64
C PRO A 291 -8.08 16.96 -14.26
N SER A 292 -7.73 17.19 -13.00
CA SER A 292 -7.34 18.50 -12.49
C SER A 292 -5.87 18.77 -12.79
N ASN A 293 -5.55 20.01 -13.14
CA ASN A 293 -4.16 20.45 -13.26
C ASN A 293 -3.48 20.67 -11.88
N LEU A 294 -4.18 20.39 -10.80
CA LEU A 294 -3.65 20.50 -9.43
C LEU A 294 -3.01 19.21 -8.95
N VAL A 295 -3.42 18.05 -9.50
CA VAL A 295 -2.91 16.74 -9.09
C VAL A 295 -1.67 16.34 -9.89
N ILE A 296 -0.88 15.42 -9.35
CA ILE A 296 0.33 14.91 -9.99
C ILE A 296 -0.06 14.06 -11.20
N THR A 297 0.51 14.39 -12.36
CA THR A 297 0.44 13.58 -13.57
C THR A 297 1.60 12.59 -13.65
N VAL A 298 1.50 11.59 -14.52
CA VAL A 298 2.60 10.64 -14.76
C VAL A 298 3.86 11.37 -15.24
N GLU A 299 3.71 12.38 -16.11
CA GLU A 299 4.82 13.18 -16.62
C GLU A 299 5.54 13.95 -15.51
N GLU A 300 4.79 14.59 -14.61
CA GLU A 300 5.38 15.28 -13.45
C GLU A 300 6.05 14.30 -12.50
N GLY A 301 5.43 13.16 -12.22
CA GLY A 301 5.99 12.11 -11.38
C GLY A 301 7.31 11.57 -11.93
N ILE A 302 7.44 11.44 -13.25
CA ILE A 302 8.68 11.06 -13.92
C ILE A 302 9.78 12.11 -13.70
N GLU A 303 9.45 13.40 -13.81
CA GLU A 303 10.43 14.46 -13.53
C GLU A 303 10.84 14.47 -12.06
N PHE A 304 9.91 14.24 -11.12
CA PHE A 304 10.26 14.05 -9.72
C PHE A 304 11.20 12.87 -9.51
N ALA A 305 10.96 11.73 -10.16
CA ALA A 305 11.83 10.56 -10.04
C ALA A 305 13.28 10.85 -10.47
N LYS A 306 13.48 11.66 -11.52
CA LYS A 306 14.82 12.12 -11.94
C LYS A 306 15.50 12.99 -10.88
N LEU A 307 14.74 13.88 -10.23
CA LEU A 307 15.26 14.72 -9.14
C LEU A 307 15.63 13.87 -7.93
N PHE A 308 14.84 12.84 -7.60
CA PHE A 308 15.12 11.93 -6.49
C PHE A 308 16.35 11.07 -6.78
N GLU A 309 16.50 10.52 -7.99
CA GLU A 309 17.69 9.81 -8.41
C GLU A 309 18.94 10.71 -8.29
N ALA A 310 18.85 11.95 -8.76
CA ALA A 310 19.94 12.91 -8.67
C ALA A 310 20.31 13.28 -7.22
N ALA A 311 19.33 13.22 -6.28
CA ALA A 311 19.56 13.45 -4.86
C ALA A 311 20.16 12.22 -4.13
N GLY A 312 20.26 11.06 -4.78
CA GLY A 312 20.84 9.83 -4.23
C GLY A 312 19.83 8.76 -3.83
N CYS A 313 18.60 8.82 -4.32
CA CYS A 313 17.62 7.75 -4.16
C CYS A 313 18.11 6.45 -4.82
N ASP A 314 17.90 5.30 -4.17
CA ASP A 314 18.35 3.98 -4.65
C ASP A 314 17.25 3.20 -5.38
N SER A 315 15.96 3.51 -5.16
CA SER A 315 14.86 2.85 -5.86
C SER A 315 13.54 3.63 -5.73
N MET A 316 12.63 3.37 -6.66
CA MET A 316 11.28 3.95 -6.66
C MET A 316 10.23 2.91 -6.28
N HIS A 317 9.33 3.30 -5.40
CA HIS A 317 8.08 2.62 -5.10
C HIS A 317 6.92 3.45 -5.65
N LEU A 318 6.30 2.97 -6.70
CA LEU A 318 5.24 3.68 -7.40
C LEU A 318 3.87 3.18 -6.97
N ARG A 319 2.98 4.10 -6.62
CA ARG A 319 1.65 3.81 -6.12
C ARG A 319 0.61 4.75 -6.76
N LEU A 320 -0.66 4.40 -6.62
CA LEU A 320 -1.77 5.30 -6.94
C LEU A 320 -2.08 6.22 -5.77
N GLY A 321 -2.42 7.46 -6.05
CA GLY A 321 -2.78 8.43 -5.03
C GLY A 321 -4.13 9.12 -5.28
N PRO A 322 -4.64 9.73 -4.22
CA PRO A 322 -4.30 9.47 -2.83
C PRO A 322 -4.93 8.19 -2.30
N LEU A 323 -4.31 7.61 -1.28
CA LEU A 323 -4.75 6.34 -0.68
C LEU A 323 -6.20 6.42 -0.16
N GLY A 324 -7.02 5.47 -0.57
CA GLY A 324 -8.39 5.31 -0.03
C GLY A 324 -9.45 6.16 -0.72
N ASN A 325 -9.11 7.01 -1.68
CA ASN A 325 -10.10 7.84 -2.36
C ASN A 325 -10.90 7.09 -3.42
N HIS A 326 -10.36 5.98 -3.94
CA HIS A 326 -11.08 5.20 -4.92
C HIS A 326 -10.89 3.69 -4.69
N PRO A 327 -11.97 2.90 -4.66
CA PRO A 327 -11.89 1.47 -4.36
C PRO A 327 -11.13 0.65 -5.41
N CYS A 328 -10.96 1.12 -6.63
CA CYS A 328 -10.19 0.40 -7.65
C CYS A 328 -8.73 0.16 -7.26
N GLN A 329 -8.17 0.97 -6.35
CA GLN A 329 -6.81 0.79 -5.85
C GLN A 329 -6.62 -0.54 -5.11
N PHE A 330 -7.66 -1.09 -4.51
CA PHE A 330 -7.53 -2.17 -3.54
C PHE A 330 -8.53 -3.29 -3.71
N ALA A 331 -9.74 -2.96 -4.21
CA ALA A 331 -10.88 -3.84 -4.15
C ALA A 331 -10.86 -4.92 -5.23
N SER A 332 -11.66 -5.94 -5.02
CA SER A 332 -12.00 -6.98 -5.99
C SER A 332 -13.51 -6.99 -6.21
N ASP A 333 -13.95 -7.77 -7.16
CA ASP A 333 -15.38 -8.00 -7.37
C ASP A 333 -16.10 -8.42 -6.10
N LEU A 334 -15.47 -9.24 -5.26
CA LEU A 334 -16.03 -9.64 -3.98
C LEU A 334 -16.35 -8.41 -3.11
N TYR A 335 -15.47 -7.43 -3.07
CA TYR A 335 -15.72 -6.19 -2.34
C TYR A 335 -16.94 -5.46 -2.90
N PHE A 336 -17.02 -5.30 -4.21
CA PHE A 336 -18.11 -4.59 -4.87
C PHE A 336 -19.44 -5.30 -4.67
N ILE A 337 -19.48 -6.62 -4.81
CA ILE A 337 -20.69 -7.44 -4.55
C ILE A 337 -21.14 -7.31 -3.10
N LEU A 338 -20.21 -7.46 -2.15
CA LEU A 338 -20.54 -7.39 -0.72
C LEU A 338 -21.09 -6.01 -0.29
N ASN A 339 -20.75 -4.97 -1.04
CA ASN A 339 -21.22 -3.62 -0.77
C ASN A 339 -22.39 -3.19 -1.69
N GLY A 340 -22.93 -4.10 -2.50
CA GLY A 340 -24.09 -3.85 -3.34
C GLY A 340 -23.84 -2.86 -4.47
N ILE A 341 -22.59 -2.79 -4.99
CA ILE A 341 -22.26 -1.92 -6.10
C ILE A 341 -22.96 -2.42 -7.37
N GLU A 342 -23.70 -1.54 -8.02
CA GLU A 342 -24.36 -1.85 -9.27
C GLU A 342 -23.34 -2.22 -10.35
N GLY A 343 -23.60 -3.28 -11.10
CA GLY A 343 -22.70 -3.78 -12.14
C GLY A 343 -21.62 -4.75 -11.67
N ALA A 344 -21.46 -4.96 -10.35
CA ALA A 344 -20.53 -5.98 -9.84
C ALA A 344 -21.07 -7.38 -10.15
N THR A 345 -20.27 -8.20 -10.84
CA THR A 345 -20.73 -9.48 -11.38
C THR A 345 -20.15 -10.71 -10.70
N GLY A 346 -19.06 -10.58 -9.97
CA GLY A 346 -18.31 -11.70 -9.40
C GLY A 346 -17.42 -12.43 -10.38
N TYR A 347 -17.28 -11.94 -11.59
CA TYR A 347 -16.53 -12.57 -12.67
C TYR A 347 -15.43 -11.70 -13.26
N GLY A 348 -14.89 -10.77 -12.48
CA GLY A 348 -13.99 -9.78 -13.00
C GLY A 348 -14.78 -8.60 -13.57
N THR A 349 -15.38 -7.82 -12.67
CA THR A 349 -16.01 -6.59 -13.08
C THR A 349 -14.96 -5.71 -13.74
N GLN A 350 -15.15 -5.43 -14.99
CA GLN A 350 -14.30 -4.47 -15.70
C GLN A 350 -14.90 -3.09 -15.53
N TRP A 351 -14.15 -2.26 -14.86
CA TRP A 351 -14.48 -0.86 -14.70
C TRP A 351 -13.89 -0.07 -15.86
N ASP A 352 -14.62 0.91 -16.34
CA ASP A 352 -14.07 1.90 -17.24
C ASP A 352 -13.18 2.86 -16.44
N PHE A 353 -11.88 2.59 -16.42
CA PHE A 353 -10.90 3.45 -15.76
C PHE A 353 -10.51 4.68 -16.59
N SER A 354 -11.13 4.92 -17.75
CA SER A 354 -10.80 6.08 -18.61
C SER A 354 -11.00 7.43 -17.92
N ARG A 355 -11.89 7.47 -16.92
CA ARG A 355 -12.18 8.68 -16.13
C ARG A 355 -11.38 8.75 -14.83
N HIS A 356 -10.79 7.65 -14.40
CA HIS A 356 -10.06 7.53 -13.12
C HIS A 356 -8.57 7.59 -13.36
N PHE A 357 -7.83 8.19 -12.44
CA PHE A 357 -6.37 8.29 -12.53
C PHE A 357 -5.89 8.69 -13.92
N GLN A 358 -6.58 9.68 -14.50
CA GLN A 358 -6.25 10.27 -15.81
C GLN A 358 -6.22 9.24 -16.96
N GLY A 359 -6.94 8.13 -16.84
CA GLY A 359 -6.99 7.05 -17.84
C GLY A 359 -5.72 6.22 -17.96
N GLN A 360 -4.86 6.22 -16.94
CA GLN A 360 -3.55 5.58 -16.98
C GLN A 360 -3.55 4.11 -16.50
N LEU A 361 -4.69 3.60 -16.02
CA LEU A 361 -4.74 2.27 -15.41
C LEU A 361 -5.07 1.18 -16.42
N ASP A 362 -4.40 0.04 -16.32
CA ASP A 362 -4.81 -1.21 -16.96
C ASP A 362 -5.79 -1.97 -16.06
N GLY A 363 -7.05 -2.08 -16.48
CA GLY A 363 -8.10 -2.81 -15.77
C GLY A 363 -8.13 -4.31 -16.03
N SER A 364 -7.23 -4.84 -16.87
CA SER A 364 -7.11 -6.28 -17.11
C SER A 364 -6.71 -7.05 -15.85
N HIS A 365 -6.79 -8.39 -15.86
CA HIS A 365 -6.42 -9.25 -14.74
C HIS A 365 -7.10 -8.87 -13.42
N SER A 366 -8.35 -8.38 -13.50
CA SER A 366 -9.11 -7.89 -12.34
C SER A 366 -8.38 -6.79 -11.56
N GLY A 367 -7.61 -5.96 -12.25
CA GLY A 367 -6.82 -4.86 -11.70
C GLY A 367 -5.53 -5.29 -11.00
N ALA A 368 -5.12 -6.56 -11.11
CA ALA A 368 -3.79 -6.97 -10.68
C ALA A 368 -2.74 -6.37 -11.63
N GLY A 369 -1.72 -5.72 -11.07
CA GLY A 369 -0.66 -5.11 -11.88
C GLY A 369 -1.06 -3.87 -12.69
N MET A 370 -2.15 -3.20 -12.34
CA MET A 370 -2.74 -2.10 -13.12
C MET A 370 -1.81 -0.90 -13.38
N LEU A 371 -0.69 -0.79 -12.67
CA LEU A 371 0.31 0.28 -12.84
C LEU A 371 1.54 -0.15 -13.65
N ILE A 372 1.66 -1.39 -14.08
CA ILE A 372 2.91 -1.90 -14.70
C ILE A 372 3.31 -1.06 -15.93
N ASP A 373 2.37 -0.65 -16.77
CA ASP A 373 2.67 0.18 -17.94
C ASP A 373 3.06 1.62 -17.56
N VAL A 374 2.55 2.15 -16.46
CA VAL A 374 3.01 3.43 -15.89
C VAL A 374 4.45 3.29 -15.37
N VAL A 375 4.75 2.21 -14.65
CA VAL A 375 6.11 1.94 -14.14
C VAL A 375 7.12 1.85 -15.28
N ALA A 376 6.74 1.22 -16.40
CA ALA A 376 7.61 1.12 -17.57
C ALA A 376 8.09 2.49 -18.06
N ARG A 377 7.22 3.50 -18.04
CA ARG A 377 7.57 4.89 -18.42
C ARG A 377 8.57 5.53 -17.45
N TYR A 378 8.44 5.26 -16.15
CA TYR A 378 9.41 5.70 -15.15
C TYR A 378 10.77 5.06 -15.39
N LYS A 379 10.80 3.74 -15.65
CA LYS A 379 12.05 3.01 -15.93
C LYS A 379 12.80 3.52 -17.16
N GLU A 380 12.09 3.99 -18.18
CA GLU A 380 12.71 4.62 -19.34
C GLU A 380 13.46 5.92 -18.97
N ALA A 381 13.05 6.57 -17.88
CA ALA A 381 13.51 7.89 -17.49
C ALA A 381 14.60 7.89 -16.40
N VAL A 382 14.66 6.85 -15.55
CA VAL A 382 15.64 6.71 -14.46
C VAL A 382 16.40 5.40 -14.57
N LYS A 383 17.56 5.31 -13.90
CA LYS A 383 18.42 4.12 -13.90
C LYS A 383 18.24 3.26 -12.65
N ILE A 384 17.70 3.85 -11.58
CA ILE A 384 17.40 3.15 -10.34
C ILE A 384 16.24 2.19 -10.52
N PRO A 385 16.21 1.04 -9.82
CA PRO A 385 15.12 0.09 -9.90
C PRO A 385 13.76 0.71 -9.55
N CYS A 386 12.74 0.36 -10.33
CA CYS A 386 11.35 0.80 -10.13
C CYS A 386 10.44 -0.38 -9.87
N GLY A 387 9.68 -0.30 -8.77
CA GLY A 387 8.66 -1.27 -8.39
C GLY A 387 7.31 -0.63 -8.11
N THR A 388 6.28 -1.44 -8.00
CA THR A 388 4.93 -0.98 -7.69
C THR A 388 4.19 -1.94 -6.76
N VAL A 389 3.24 -1.39 -5.99
CA VAL A 389 2.47 -2.11 -4.96
C VAL A 389 1.03 -2.43 -5.37
N THR A 390 0.55 -1.93 -6.48
CA THR A 390 -0.87 -2.01 -6.86
C THR A 390 -1.28 -3.43 -7.21
N TYR A 391 -1.60 -4.20 -6.20
CA TYR A 391 -1.97 -5.61 -6.18
C TYR A 391 -1.07 -6.48 -7.05
N MET A 392 0.17 -6.63 -6.65
CA MET A 392 1.10 -7.57 -7.25
C MET A 392 0.85 -8.95 -6.67
N ASP A 393 0.40 -9.88 -7.51
CA ASP A 393 0.15 -11.28 -7.13
C ASP A 393 0.52 -12.24 -8.29
N PRO A 394 1.80 -12.60 -8.42
CA PRO A 394 2.26 -13.50 -9.47
C PRO A 394 1.52 -14.86 -9.52
N ALA A 395 1.02 -15.36 -8.40
CA ALA A 395 0.21 -16.58 -8.40
C ALA A 395 -1.20 -16.36 -8.98
N HIS A 396 -1.67 -15.12 -9.06
CA HIS A 396 -2.99 -14.79 -9.63
C HIS A 396 -2.97 -14.77 -11.16
N ALA A 397 -1.93 -14.16 -11.76
CA ALA A 397 -1.76 -14.07 -13.21
C ALA A 397 -0.30 -14.36 -13.58
N PRO A 398 0.13 -15.64 -13.51
CA PRO A 398 1.55 -15.99 -13.52
C PRO A 398 2.28 -15.58 -14.81
N ASP A 399 1.72 -15.84 -15.98
CA ASP A 399 2.36 -15.48 -17.24
C ASP A 399 2.44 -13.96 -17.45
N PHE A 400 1.43 -13.23 -17.02
CA PHE A 400 1.40 -11.78 -17.10
C PHE A 400 2.52 -11.13 -16.27
N PHE A 401 2.68 -11.55 -15.01
CA PHE A 401 3.69 -10.98 -14.14
C PHE A 401 5.11 -11.41 -14.54
N GLU A 402 5.31 -12.65 -14.97
CA GLU A 402 6.61 -13.09 -15.50
C GLU A 402 6.98 -12.31 -16.75
N GLN A 403 6.04 -12.16 -17.70
CA GLN A 403 6.27 -11.42 -18.93
C GLN A 403 6.57 -9.93 -18.67
N ALA A 404 5.89 -9.30 -17.71
CA ALA A 404 6.14 -7.91 -17.35
C ALA A 404 7.59 -7.67 -16.87
N LEU A 405 8.14 -8.62 -16.11
CA LEU A 405 9.54 -8.60 -15.71
C LEU A 405 10.49 -8.88 -16.87
N ALA A 406 10.17 -9.89 -17.71
CA ALA A 406 10.99 -10.26 -18.85
C ALA A 406 11.07 -9.15 -19.90
N ASP A 407 9.98 -8.42 -20.12
CA ASP A 407 9.92 -7.24 -20.99
C ASP A 407 10.60 -6.00 -20.38
N GLY A 408 11.03 -6.08 -19.11
CA GLY A 408 11.67 -4.98 -18.42
C GLY A 408 10.73 -3.83 -18.06
N LYS A 409 9.42 -4.06 -18.01
CA LYS A 409 8.43 -3.03 -17.65
C LYS A 409 8.50 -2.62 -16.18
N VAL A 410 8.91 -3.52 -15.32
CA VAL A 410 9.07 -3.34 -13.87
C VAL A 410 10.29 -4.11 -13.40
N ASP A 411 10.96 -3.68 -12.31
CA ASP A 411 12.13 -4.36 -11.79
C ASP A 411 11.80 -5.34 -10.67
N PHE A 412 10.84 -4.99 -9.81
CA PHE A 412 10.42 -5.79 -8.66
C PHE A 412 8.97 -5.50 -8.29
N PHE A 413 8.36 -6.45 -7.62
CA PHE A 413 7.00 -6.33 -7.10
C PHE A 413 7.02 -6.02 -5.61
N LEU A 414 6.33 -4.97 -5.22
CA LEU A 414 6.06 -4.65 -3.84
C LEU A 414 4.74 -5.30 -3.44
N MET A 415 4.85 -6.33 -2.62
CA MET A 415 3.71 -7.18 -2.25
C MET A 415 3.36 -6.99 -0.80
N ASN A 416 2.10 -6.68 -0.50
CA ASN A 416 1.60 -6.63 0.86
C ASN A 416 0.62 -7.78 1.13
N ARG A 417 -0.59 -7.65 0.64
CA ARG A 417 -1.70 -8.57 0.98
C ARG A 417 -1.44 -10.03 0.65
N PRO A 418 -0.88 -10.42 -0.51
CA PRO A 418 -0.59 -11.83 -0.78
C PRO A 418 0.36 -12.46 0.24
N ILE A 419 1.45 -11.76 0.59
CA ILE A 419 2.43 -12.24 1.59
C ILE A 419 1.86 -12.19 3.01
N THR A 420 1.01 -11.21 3.32
CA THR A 420 0.32 -11.13 4.62
C THR A 420 -0.67 -12.28 4.81
N VAL A 421 -1.37 -12.69 3.75
CA VAL A 421 -2.31 -13.80 3.81
C VAL A 421 -1.59 -15.13 3.89
N ASP A 422 -0.48 -15.27 3.16
CA ASP A 422 0.34 -16.48 3.16
C ASP A 422 1.82 -16.09 3.31
N SER A 423 2.34 -16.21 4.51
CA SER A 423 3.75 -15.89 4.78
C SER A 423 4.73 -16.80 4.03
N GLU A 424 4.32 -18.01 3.62
CA GLU A 424 5.13 -18.93 2.83
C GLU A 424 5.00 -18.73 1.31
N TYR A 425 4.36 -17.65 0.88
CA TYR A 425 4.07 -17.38 -0.53
C TYR A 425 5.27 -17.58 -1.46
N VAL A 426 6.41 -16.98 -1.11
CA VAL A 426 7.62 -17.02 -1.95
C VAL A 426 8.17 -18.43 -2.07
N ASN A 427 8.29 -19.16 -0.95
CA ASN A 427 8.76 -20.56 -0.98
C ASN A 427 7.81 -21.46 -1.74
N LYS A 428 6.49 -21.36 -1.52
CA LYS A 428 5.48 -22.13 -2.24
C LYS A 428 5.57 -21.90 -3.74
N LEU A 429 5.69 -20.63 -4.16
CA LEU A 429 5.80 -20.32 -5.59
C LEU A 429 7.10 -20.84 -6.19
N ARG A 430 8.23 -20.71 -5.47
CA ARG A 430 9.54 -21.25 -5.87
C ARG A 430 9.53 -22.78 -6.00
N GLU A 431 8.81 -23.44 -5.12
CA GLU A 431 8.69 -24.91 -5.07
C GLU A 431 7.59 -25.47 -5.99
N ARG A 432 6.97 -24.61 -6.82
CA ARG A 432 5.86 -24.96 -7.70
C ARG A 432 4.64 -25.52 -6.96
N ARG A 433 4.33 -24.95 -5.79
CA ARG A 433 3.16 -25.26 -4.97
C ARG A 433 2.19 -24.06 -4.93
N ALA A 434 1.98 -23.42 -6.11
CA ALA A 434 1.10 -22.25 -6.22
C ALA A 434 -0.36 -22.55 -5.83
N ASP A 435 -0.80 -23.79 -6.01
CA ASP A 435 -2.11 -24.31 -5.61
C ASP A 435 -2.29 -24.39 -4.08
N GLU A 436 -1.20 -24.38 -3.31
CA GLU A 436 -1.22 -24.35 -1.85
C GLU A 436 -1.20 -22.93 -1.30
N ILE A 437 -1.02 -21.89 -2.12
CA ILE A 437 -1.01 -20.51 -1.69
C ILE A 437 -2.42 -20.08 -1.29
N ALA A 438 -2.57 -19.60 -0.05
CA ALA A 438 -3.82 -19.00 0.42
C ALA A 438 -4.07 -17.66 -0.32
N PRO A 439 -5.21 -17.51 -1.05
CA PRO A 439 -5.44 -16.33 -1.88
C PRO A 439 -5.91 -15.14 -1.07
N CYS A 440 -5.35 -13.96 -1.33
CA CYS A 440 -5.99 -12.73 -0.92
C CYS A 440 -7.24 -12.48 -1.76
N THR A 441 -8.41 -12.40 -1.12
CA THR A 441 -9.69 -12.12 -1.81
C THR A 441 -9.91 -10.64 -2.08
N ARG A 442 -9.00 -9.77 -1.72
CA ARG A 442 -9.09 -8.30 -1.84
C ARG A 442 -10.40 -7.72 -1.26
N CYS A 443 -10.95 -8.34 -0.23
CA CYS A 443 -12.20 -7.91 0.40
C CYS A 443 -12.05 -6.68 1.30
N LEU A 444 -10.85 -6.14 1.44
CA LEU A 444 -10.47 -4.97 2.24
C LEU A 444 -10.82 -5.06 3.74
N HIS A 445 -11.14 -6.25 4.23
CA HIS A 445 -11.55 -6.44 5.62
C HIS A 445 -10.44 -6.12 6.64
N CYS A 446 -9.20 -6.35 6.25
CA CYS A 446 -8.00 -6.05 7.04
C CYS A 446 -7.52 -4.59 6.90
N HIS A 447 -8.06 -3.81 5.97
CA HIS A 447 -7.60 -2.46 5.69
C HIS A 447 -8.44 -1.42 6.43
N ILE A 448 -8.00 -1.00 7.60
CA ILE A 448 -8.74 -0.11 8.50
C ILE A 448 -9.08 1.22 7.82
N GLY A 449 -8.12 1.82 7.12
CA GLY A 449 -8.27 3.16 6.52
C GLY A 449 -9.11 3.21 5.25
N SER A 450 -9.18 2.12 4.48
CA SER A 450 -9.90 2.08 3.19
C SER A 450 -11.31 1.52 3.30
N ASN A 451 -11.67 0.96 4.45
CA ASN A 451 -13.00 0.40 4.66
C ASN A 451 -13.93 1.44 5.28
N GLN A 452 -14.48 2.31 4.44
CA GLN A 452 -15.42 3.37 4.89
C GLN A 452 -16.74 2.86 5.48
N LEU A 453 -16.95 1.55 5.50
CA LEU A 453 -18.13 0.98 6.14
C LEU A 453 -18.07 1.06 7.69
N ASN A 454 -17.22 1.89 8.25
CA ASN A 454 -17.08 2.16 9.69
C ASN A 454 -16.89 0.90 10.55
N ARG A 455 -16.34 -0.14 9.98
CA ARG A 455 -16.05 -1.36 10.70
C ARG A 455 -14.55 -1.43 10.90
N MET A 456 -14.14 -1.12 12.09
CA MET A 456 -12.81 -1.47 12.59
C MET A 456 -12.68 -3.00 12.56
N MET A 457 -12.35 -3.54 11.39
CA MET A 457 -12.24 -4.97 11.21
C MET A 457 -10.75 -5.26 11.01
N GLY A 458 -10.10 -5.55 12.08
CA GLY A 458 -8.66 -5.67 12.10
C GLY A 458 -8.13 -7.07 11.80
N TYR A 459 -8.86 -7.97 11.15
CA TYR A 459 -8.35 -9.30 10.84
C TYR A 459 -8.62 -9.74 9.41
N CYS A 460 -7.80 -10.64 8.91
CA CYS A 460 -7.97 -11.20 7.59
C CYS A 460 -9.08 -12.28 7.58
N ARG A 461 -9.92 -12.28 6.53
CA ARG A 461 -10.95 -13.32 6.36
C ARG A 461 -10.40 -14.67 5.92
N VAL A 462 -9.22 -14.69 5.34
CA VAL A 462 -8.58 -15.90 4.84
C VAL A 462 -7.59 -16.45 5.87
N ASN A 463 -6.74 -15.58 6.42
CA ASN A 463 -5.76 -15.97 7.44
C ASN A 463 -6.23 -15.47 8.81
N ALA A 464 -6.74 -16.38 9.63
CA ALA A 464 -7.28 -16.07 10.96
C ALA A 464 -6.21 -15.63 11.97
N LEU A 465 -4.92 -15.80 11.68
CA LEU A 465 -3.82 -15.36 12.54
C LEU A 465 -3.46 -13.90 12.33
N THR A 466 -3.70 -13.37 11.13
CA THR A 466 -3.34 -11.99 10.77
C THR A 466 -4.22 -10.98 11.52
N GLN A 467 -3.58 -10.05 12.21
CA GLN A 467 -4.22 -8.96 12.96
C GLN A 467 -5.16 -9.44 14.08
N ARG A 468 -4.92 -10.62 14.59
CA ARG A 468 -5.78 -11.22 15.61
C ARG A 468 -5.82 -10.42 16.91
N VAL A 469 -4.78 -9.66 17.22
CA VAL A 469 -4.72 -8.74 18.35
C VAL A 469 -5.88 -7.73 18.37
N MET A 470 -6.44 -7.43 17.21
CA MET A 470 -7.61 -6.54 17.06
C MET A 470 -8.95 -7.22 17.34
N THR A 471 -8.93 -8.50 17.70
CA THR A 471 -10.14 -9.28 17.99
C THR A 471 -10.24 -9.58 19.49
N GLU A 472 -11.43 -9.96 19.96
CA GLU A 472 -11.65 -10.40 21.34
C GLU A 472 -10.88 -11.69 21.68
N GLN A 473 -10.36 -12.41 20.68
CA GLN A 473 -9.60 -13.65 20.88
C GLN A 473 -8.14 -13.39 21.32
N GLY A 474 -7.72 -12.12 21.31
CA GLY A 474 -6.37 -11.72 21.71
C GLY A 474 -5.28 -12.12 20.69
N PRO A 475 -4.00 -12.05 21.08
CA PRO A 475 -2.86 -12.22 20.18
C PRO A 475 -2.85 -13.57 19.46
N ALA A 476 -2.30 -13.58 18.24
CA ALA A 476 -2.11 -14.81 17.48
C ALA A 476 -0.99 -15.67 18.12
N THR A 477 -1.17 -16.98 18.05
CA THR A 477 -0.12 -17.95 18.34
C THR A 477 0.24 -18.63 17.02
N TYR A 478 1.43 -18.37 16.52
CA TYR A 478 1.91 -18.93 15.25
C TYR A 478 2.49 -20.33 15.41
N GLU A 479 2.95 -20.69 16.59
CA GLU A 479 3.41 -22.04 16.94
C GLU A 479 2.30 -22.79 17.68
N LEU A 480 1.95 -23.94 17.15
CA LEU A 480 0.96 -24.82 17.77
C LEU A 480 1.70 -25.92 18.56
N GLU A 481 1.41 -26.00 19.84
CA GLU A 481 1.89 -27.11 20.65
C GLU A 481 1.34 -28.45 20.12
N PRO A 482 2.17 -29.46 19.99
CA PRO A 482 1.70 -30.80 19.60
C PRO A 482 0.62 -31.28 20.58
N ALA A 483 -0.45 -31.84 20.01
CA ALA A 483 -1.52 -32.39 20.82
C ALA A 483 -0.99 -33.49 21.77
N SER A 484 -1.18 -33.34 23.07
CA SER A 484 -0.78 -34.34 24.08
C SER A 484 -1.51 -35.68 23.87
N SER A 485 -2.64 -35.67 23.20
CA SER A 485 -3.42 -36.86 22.83
C SER A 485 -4.01 -36.66 21.42
N PRO A 486 -3.38 -37.20 20.35
CA PRO A 486 -3.88 -37.10 19.01
C PRO A 486 -5.28 -37.69 18.88
N LYS A 487 -6.18 -36.96 18.21
CA LYS A 487 -7.56 -37.39 17.94
C LYS A 487 -7.79 -37.44 16.43
N LYS A 488 -8.59 -38.41 16.02
CA LYS A 488 -9.12 -38.40 14.66
C LYS A 488 -10.31 -37.46 14.61
N VAL A 489 -10.24 -36.45 13.74
CA VAL A 489 -11.32 -35.48 13.53
C VAL A 489 -11.85 -35.69 12.12
N MET A 490 -13.16 -35.77 12.01
CA MET A 490 -13.83 -35.76 10.71
C MET A 490 -14.45 -34.38 10.51
N VAL A 491 -14.06 -33.70 9.44
CA VAL A 491 -14.66 -32.44 9.03
C VAL A 491 -15.65 -32.74 7.91
N VAL A 492 -16.91 -32.37 8.11
CA VAL A 492 -17.98 -32.52 7.11
C VAL A 492 -18.30 -31.15 6.55
N GLY A 493 -17.85 -30.91 5.33
CA GLY A 493 -17.95 -29.63 4.66
C GLY A 493 -16.77 -28.70 4.99
N GLY A 494 -16.27 -27.98 3.98
CA GLY A 494 -15.19 -27.01 4.10
C GLY A 494 -15.65 -25.58 4.28
N GLY A 495 -16.97 -25.33 4.27
CA GLY A 495 -17.54 -23.98 4.20
C GLY A 495 -17.35 -23.34 2.81
N PRO A 496 -17.95 -22.21 2.52
CA PRO A 496 -17.62 -21.40 1.38
C PRO A 496 -16.26 -20.72 1.61
#